data_02c4c69790546476054335aa2a867a2f
#
_entry.id   02c4c69790546476054335aa2a867a2f
#
_cell.length_a   1.000
_cell.length_b   1.000
_cell.length_c   1.000
_cell.angle_alpha   90.00
_cell.angle_beta   90.00
_cell.angle_gamma   90.00
#
_symmetry.space_group_name_H-M   'P 1'
#
loop_
_entity.id
_entity.type
_entity.pdbx_description
1 polymer ?
#
loop_
_entity_poly.entity_id
_entity_poly.type
_entity_poly.pdbx_seq_one_letter_code
_entity_poly.pdbx_strand_id
1 'polypeptide(L)'
;MQIRDSVFLITGGGSGLGAAAVRELAQAGAKVVVVDLDEAAGSACVEPLGAGAIAVQADIRDEAAARRAVAQARERFGALHGLVNCAGVAGGEKILGRQGPHGLDSFGRIVGINLIGTFNMLRLAAEAMADNPPNAEGERG
;
A
#
# COMPACT_ATOMS: atom_id res chain seq x y z
N MET A 1 -18.71 4.02 3.40
CA MET A 1 -18.19 2.78 2.71
C MET A 1 -18.27 1.59 3.65
N GLN A 2 -18.71 0.43 3.17
CA GLN A 2 -18.72 -0.83 3.94
C GLN A 2 -17.41 -1.59 3.69
N ILE A 3 -16.81 -2.16 4.75
CA ILE A 3 -15.54 -2.93 4.63
C ILE A 3 -15.78 -4.31 4.00
N ARG A 4 -16.86 -4.99 4.38
CA ARG A 4 -17.20 -6.32 3.87
C ARG A 4 -17.36 -6.29 2.35
N ASP A 5 -16.74 -7.26 1.68
CA ASP A 5 -16.69 -7.43 0.22
C ASP A 5 -15.97 -6.30 -0.55
N SER A 6 -15.47 -5.27 0.14
CA SER A 6 -14.63 -4.24 -0.47
C SER A 6 -13.19 -4.71 -0.65
N VAL A 7 -12.49 -4.13 -1.61
CA VAL A 7 -11.09 -4.44 -1.96
C VAL A 7 -10.19 -3.34 -1.45
N PHE A 8 -9.22 -3.68 -0.61
CA PHE A 8 -8.24 -2.74 -0.07
C PHE A 8 -6.83 -3.10 -0.54
N LEU A 9 -6.06 -2.10 -0.92
CA LEU A 9 -4.64 -2.21 -1.17
C LEU A 9 -3.87 -1.59 0.01
N ILE A 10 -2.93 -2.34 0.56
CA ILE A 10 -2.16 -1.93 1.74
C ILE A 10 -0.68 -1.93 1.38
N THR A 11 -0.04 -0.75 1.37
CA THR A 11 1.41 -0.63 1.16
C THR A 11 2.17 -0.85 2.46
N GLY A 12 3.34 -1.50 2.40
CA GLY A 12 4.07 -1.93 3.60
C GLY A 12 3.29 -2.96 4.41
N GLY A 13 2.45 -3.76 3.73
CA GLY A 13 1.53 -4.68 4.37
C GLY A 13 2.17 -5.95 4.91
N GLY A 14 3.45 -6.22 4.60
CA GLY A 14 4.17 -7.39 5.09
C GLY A 14 4.60 -7.31 6.55
N SER A 15 4.56 -6.13 7.19
CA SER A 15 5.03 -5.97 8.56
C SER A 15 4.31 -4.87 9.34
N GLY A 16 4.55 -4.80 10.64
CA GLY A 16 4.16 -3.69 11.52
C GLY A 16 2.69 -3.29 11.42
N LEU A 17 2.46 -1.98 11.26
CA LEU A 17 1.11 -1.40 11.15
C LEU A 17 0.38 -1.87 9.89
N GLY A 18 1.09 -2.04 8.76
CA GLY A 18 0.50 -2.54 7.53
C GLY A 18 -0.05 -3.96 7.70
N ALA A 19 0.73 -4.87 8.26
CA ALA A 19 0.27 -6.24 8.53
C ALA A 19 -0.89 -6.29 9.55
N ALA A 20 -0.93 -5.37 10.51
CA ALA A 20 -2.07 -5.24 11.40
C ALA A 20 -3.33 -4.80 10.64
N ALA A 21 -3.23 -3.77 9.79
CA ALA A 21 -4.33 -3.31 8.95
C ALA A 21 -4.84 -4.42 8.01
N VAL A 22 -3.94 -5.21 7.41
CA VAL A 22 -4.29 -6.37 6.59
C VAL A 22 -5.18 -7.35 7.36
N ARG A 23 -4.76 -7.72 8.57
CA ARG A 23 -5.53 -8.66 9.40
C ARG A 23 -6.90 -8.12 9.78
N GLU A 24 -6.98 -6.90 10.24
CA GLU A 24 -8.25 -6.26 10.65
C GLU A 24 -9.24 -6.16 9.47
N LEU A 25 -8.76 -5.71 8.30
CA LEU A 25 -9.60 -5.61 7.11
C LEU A 25 -10.08 -6.99 6.63
N ALA A 26 -9.19 -7.98 6.61
CA ALA A 26 -9.55 -9.34 6.23
C ALA A 26 -10.57 -9.97 7.23
N GLN A 27 -10.40 -9.77 8.54
CA GLN A 27 -11.36 -10.22 9.56
C GLN A 27 -12.72 -9.55 9.39
N ALA A 28 -12.75 -8.29 8.94
CA ALA A 28 -13.99 -7.58 8.63
C ALA A 28 -14.64 -8.02 7.30
N GLY A 29 -14.02 -8.96 6.58
CA GLY A 29 -14.55 -9.53 5.33
C GLY A 29 -14.12 -8.82 4.06
N ALA A 30 -13.10 -7.98 4.12
CA ALA A 30 -12.52 -7.36 2.93
C ALA A 30 -11.67 -8.35 2.13
N LYS A 31 -11.49 -8.07 0.84
CA LYS A 31 -10.41 -8.60 0.01
C LYS A 31 -9.20 -7.69 0.17
N VAL A 32 -7.99 -8.25 0.29
CA VAL A 32 -6.79 -7.46 0.55
C VAL A 32 -5.68 -7.73 -0.46
N VAL A 33 -5.02 -6.65 -0.88
CA VAL A 33 -3.82 -6.68 -1.71
C VAL A 33 -2.68 -6.10 -0.91
N VAL A 34 -1.74 -6.94 -0.54
CA VAL A 34 -0.53 -6.54 0.20
C VAL A 34 0.55 -6.14 -0.77
N VAL A 35 0.98 -4.90 -0.71
CA VAL A 35 2.11 -4.38 -1.50
C VAL A 35 3.29 -4.16 -0.57
N ASP A 36 4.38 -4.88 -0.81
CA ASP A 36 5.60 -4.72 -0.02
C ASP A 36 6.84 -4.83 -0.91
N LEU A 37 7.94 -4.23 -0.50
CA LEU A 37 9.23 -4.40 -1.16
C LEU A 37 9.82 -5.78 -0.85
N ASP A 38 9.55 -6.32 0.34
CA ASP A 38 9.91 -7.65 0.79
C ASP A 38 8.83 -8.66 0.36
N GLU A 39 9.11 -9.41 -0.69
CA GLU A 39 8.23 -10.44 -1.25
C GLU A 39 7.89 -11.53 -0.23
N ALA A 40 8.86 -11.96 0.57
CA ALA A 40 8.67 -13.02 1.55
C ALA A 40 7.74 -12.56 2.68
N ALA A 41 7.93 -11.34 3.19
CA ALA A 41 7.07 -10.76 4.20
C ALA A 41 5.63 -10.57 3.69
N GLY A 42 5.46 -10.07 2.46
CA GLY A 42 4.16 -9.94 1.83
C GLY A 42 3.45 -11.27 1.67
N SER A 43 4.14 -12.29 1.15
CA SER A 43 3.61 -13.65 0.96
C SER A 43 3.19 -14.30 2.27
N ALA A 44 4.03 -14.22 3.30
CA ALA A 44 3.72 -14.77 4.63
C ALA A 44 2.49 -14.09 5.28
N CYS A 45 2.28 -12.81 4.99
CA CYS A 45 1.12 -12.07 5.52
C CYS A 45 -0.21 -12.54 4.90
N VAL A 46 -0.22 -12.90 3.61
CA VAL A 46 -1.44 -13.29 2.90
C VAL A 46 -1.74 -14.79 2.96
N GLU A 47 -0.74 -15.64 3.20
CA GLU A 47 -0.89 -17.11 3.23
C GLU A 47 -2.07 -17.58 4.12
N PRO A 48 -2.24 -17.09 5.37
CA PRO A 48 -3.34 -17.51 6.22
C PRO A 48 -4.73 -17.04 5.74
N LEU A 49 -4.79 -16.08 4.82
CA LEU A 49 -6.02 -15.43 4.36
C LEU A 49 -6.62 -16.12 3.12
N GLY A 50 -5.90 -17.05 2.50
CA GLY A 50 -6.36 -17.84 1.36
C GLY A 50 -6.75 -16.99 0.16
N ALA A 51 -7.82 -17.38 -0.52
CA ALA A 51 -8.26 -16.75 -1.78
C ALA A 51 -8.71 -15.28 -1.65
N GLY A 52 -8.92 -14.80 -0.43
CA GLY A 52 -9.30 -13.42 -0.14
C GLY A 52 -8.15 -12.40 -0.15
N ALA A 53 -6.91 -12.87 -0.33
CA ALA A 53 -5.73 -12.02 -0.28
C ALA A 53 -4.73 -12.36 -1.39
N ILE A 54 -3.95 -11.36 -1.83
CA ILE A 54 -2.77 -11.53 -2.68
C ILE A 54 -1.63 -10.62 -2.21
N ALA A 55 -0.40 -11.05 -2.44
CA ALA A 55 0.80 -10.23 -2.26
C ALA A 55 1.37 -9.81 -3.60
N VAL A 56 1.84 -8.58 -3.67
CA VAL A 56 2.50 -7.99 -4.85
C VAL A 56 3.79 -7.34 -4.41
N GLN A 57 4.92 -7.82 -4.92
CA GLN A 57 6.19 -7.16 -4.69
C GLN A 57 6.28 -5.88 -5.52
N ALA A 58 6.46 -4.74 -4.87
CA ALA A 58 6.65 -3.47 -5.56
C ALA A 58 7.37 -2.42 -4.70
N ASP A 59 8.22 -1.64 -5.35
CA ASP A 59 8.68 -0.37 -4.81
C ASP A 59 7.64 0.71 -5.14
N ILE A 60 7.04 1.31 -4.12
CA ILE A 60 5.99 2.32 -4.30
C ILE A 60 6.47 3.60 -5.00
N ARG A 61 7.81 3.80 -5.09
CA ARG A 61 8.42 4.91 -5.85
C ARG A 61 8.43 4.66 -7.36
N ASP A 62 8.42 3.39 -7.77
CA ASP A 62 8.38 3.00 -9.17
C ASP A 62 6.94 3.04 -9.70
N GLU A 63 6.69 3.95 -10.64
CA GLU A 63 5.34 4.13 -11.21
C GLU A 63 4.84 2.86 -11.91
N ALA A 64 5.69 2.16 -12.64
CA ALA A 64 5.28 0.97 -13.37
C ALA A 64 4.93 -0.17 -12.41
N ALA A 65 5.72 -0.35 -11.33
CA ALA A 65 5.43 -1.34 -10.30
C ALA A 65 4.14 -1.00 -9.53
N ALA A 66 3.93 0.27 -9.18
CA ALA A 66 2.71 0.75 -8.53
C ALA A 66 1.47 0.54 -9.41
N ARG A 67 1.55 0.86 -10.71
CA ARG A 67 0.46 0.60 -11.68
C ARG A 67 0.14 -0.88 -11.77
N ARG A 68 1.15 -1.75 -11.83
CA ARG A 68 0.94 -3.21 -11.83
C ARG A 68 0.23 -3.69 -10.56
N ALA A 69 0.59 -3.16 -9.40
CA ALA A 69 -0.05 -3.54 -8.14
C ALA A 69 -1.55 -3.16 -8.12
N VAL A 70 -1.89 -1.95 -8.57
CA VAL A 70 -3.30 -1.51 -8.70
C VAL A 70 -4.05 -2.35 -9.76
N ALA A 71 -3.42 -2.64 -10.90
CA ALA A 71 -4.03 -3.48 -11.93
C ALA A 71 -4.33 -4.89 -11.41
N GLN A 72 -3.40 -5.52 -10.68
CA GLN A 72 -3.59 -6.85 -10.09
C GLN A 72 -4.75 -6.87 -9.07
N ALA A 73 -4.96 -5.80 -8.31
CA ALA A 73 -6.13 -5.68 -7.43
C ALA A 73 -7.44 -5.78 -8.25
N ARG A 74 -7.53 -5.02 -9.34
CA ARG A 74 -8.70 -5.03 -10.23
C ARG A 74 -8.88 -6.36 -10.97
N GLU A 75 -7.81 -6.93 -11.48
CA GLU A 75 -7.84 -8.22 -12.20
C GLU A 75 -8.28 -9.36 -11.28
N ARG A 76 -7.79 -9.38 -10.03
CA ARG A 76 -8.05 -10.46 -9.09
C ARG A 76 -9.42 -10.36 -8.42
N PHE A 77 -9.87 -9.14 -8.11
CA PHE A 77 -11.05 -8.89 -7.28
C PHE A 77 -12.12 -8.03 -7.94
N GLY A 78 -11.89 -7.56 -9.17
CA GLY A 78 -12.85 -6.79 -9.96
C GLY A 78 -12.86 -5.29 -9.74
N ALA A 79 -12.34 -4.80 -8.59
CA ALA A 79 -12.35 -3.39 -8.22
C ALA A 79 -11.22 -3.06 -7.23
N LEU A 80 -11.04 -1.76 -6.94
CA LEU A 80 -10.28 -1.26 -5.80
C LEU A 80 -11.15 -0.22 -5.08
N HIS A 81 -11.38 -0.37 -3.77
CA HIS A 81 -12.26 0.49 -2.99
C HIS A 81 -11.54 1.30 -1.92
N GLY A 82 -10.34 0.89 -1.53
CA GLY A 82 -9.58 1.58 -0.51
C GLY A 82 -8.07 1.41 -0.63
N LEU A 83 -7.33 2.41 -0.19
CA LEU A 83 -5.88 2.40 -0.07
C LEU A 83 -5.46 2.72 1.36
N VAL A 84 -4.58 1.89 1.93
CA VAL A 84 -3.94 2.15 3.23
C VAL A 84 -2.44 2.28 3.00
N ASN A 85 -1.91 3.48 3.12
CA ASN A 85 -0.48 3.74 2.98
C ASN A 85 0.25 3.54 4.31
N CYS A 86 0.92 2.38 4.45
CA CYS A 86 1.76 2.04 5.60
C CYS A 86 3.24 1.89 5.22
N ALA A 87 3.57 1.82 3.92
CA ALA A 87 4.96 1.78 3.49
C ALA A 87 5.68 3.08 3.87
N GLY A 88 6.77 2.94 4.59
CA GLY A 88 7.55 4.08 5.03
C GLY A 88 8.82 3.65 5.75
N VAL A 89 9.75 4.57 5.86
CA VAL A 89 11.00 4.39 6.61
C VAL A 89 11.19 5.54 7.58
N ALA A 90 11.77 5.24 8.72
CA ALA A 90 12.19 6.25 9.69
C ALA A 90 13.72 6.42 9.62
N GLY A 91 14.17 7.63 9.91
CA GLY A 91 15.58 7.95 10.07
C GLY A 91 15.68 9.34 10.69
N GLY A 92 16.50 9.48 11.70
CA GLY A 92 16.74 10.76 12.37
C GLY A 92 18.22 11.04 12.41
N GLU A 93 18.67 12.04 11.67
CA GLU A 93 20.04 12.54 11.70
C GLU A 93 20.02 14.02 12.09
N LYS A 94 21.04 14.47 12.79
CA LYS A 94 21.20 15.92 13.08
C LYS A 94 21.58 16.64 11.79
N ILE A 95 21.04 17.85 11.59
CA ILE A 95 21.44 18.71 10.45
C ILE A 95 22.95 18.90 10.42
N LEU A 96 23.58 19.04 11.60
CA LEU A 96 25.02 19.06 11.77
C LEU A 96 25.40 18.06 12.86
N GLY A 97 25.97 16.93 12.46
CA GLY A 97 26.50 15.89 13.35
C GLY A 97 28.01 16.00 13.56
N ARG A 98 28.60 15.03 14.30
CA ARG A 98 30.04 14.96 14.50
C ARG A 98 30.82 14.66 13.23
N GLN A 99 30.22 14.03 12.25
CA GLN A 99 30.83 13.62 10.97
C GLN A 99 30.55 14.61 9.84
N GLY A 100 29.89 15.72 10.12
CA GLY A 100 29.50 16.71 9.12
C GLY A 100 28.00 16.93 9.01
N PRO A 101 27.55 17.55 7.92
CA PRO A 101 26.14 17.79 7.66
C PRO A 101 25.38 16.49 7.37
N HIS A 102 24.06 16.52 7.60
CA HIS A 102 23.14 15.44 7.24
C HIS A 102 23.34 14.98 5.79
N GLY A 103 23.43 13.68 5.59
CA GLY A 103 23.58 13.09 4.25
C GLY A 103 22.35 13.37 3.37
N LEU A 104 22.57 14.02 2.22
CA LEU A 104 21.47 14.35 1.30
C LEU A 104 20.78 13.09 0.77
N ASP A 105 21.52 12.01 0.54
CA ASP A 105 20.98 10.72 0.07
C ASP A 105 20.05 10.08 1.11
N SER A 106 20.42 10.15 2.41
CA SER A 106 19.58 9.68 3.50
C SER A 106 18.25 10.43 3.54
N PHE A 107 18.29 11.76 3.48
CA PHE A 107 17.11 12.60 3.40
C PHE A 107 16.28 12.30 2.16
N GLY A 108 16.93 12.25 0.97
CA GLY A 108 16.27 11.96 -0.30
C GLY A 108 15.56 10.60 -0.30
N ARG A 109 16.16 9.57 0.33
CA ARG A 109 15.54 8.25 0.48
C ARG A 109 14.26 8.33 1.31
N ILE A 110 14.28 9.03 2.43
CA ILE A 110 13.10 9.17 3.31
C ILE A 110 11.98 9.90 2.57
N VAL A 111 12.26 11.04 1.96
CA VAL A 111 11.29 11.81 1.18
C VAL A 111 10.77 11.00 -0.01
N GLY A 112 11.64 10.31 -0.71
CA GLY A 112 11.30 9.45 -1.84
C GLY A 112 10.28 8.38 -1.49
N ILE A 113 10.47 7.69 -0.36
CA ILE A 113 9.54 6.63 0.08
C ILE A 113 8.29 7.25 0.71
N ASN A 114 8.46 8.08 1.75
CA ASN A 114 7.35 8.49 2.60
C ASN A 114 6.44 9.54 1.95
N LEU A 115 6.95 10.36 1.05
CA LEU A 115 6.18 11.41 0.39
C LEU A 115 5.87 11.04 -1.06
N ILE A 116 6.91 10.83 -1.89
CA ILE A 116 6.71 10.60 -3.32
C ILE A 116 6.04 9.25 -3.57
N GLY A 117 6.49 8.18 -2.89
CA GLY A 117 5.89 6.85 -3.01
C GLY A 117 4.45 6.81 -2.51
N THR A 118 4.17 7.45 -1.37
CA THR A 118 2.79 7.59 -0.85
C THR A 118 1.88 8.32 -1.83
N PHE A 119 2.33 9.44 -2.39
CA PHE A 119 1.58 10.19 -3.40
C PHE A 119 1.38 9.37 -4.68
N ASN A 120 2.42 8.61 -5.12
CA ASN A 120 2.32 7.77 -6.29
C ASN A 120 1.21 6.71 -6.15
N MET A 121 1.16 6.01 -5.01
CA MET A 121 0.08 5.06 -4.73
C MET A 121 -1.28 5.73 -4.62
N LEU A 122 -1.36 6.89 -3.95
CA LEU A 122 -2.61 7.63 -3.76
C LEU A 122 -3.26 8.01 -5.10
N ARG A 123 -2.50 8.62 -6.02
CA ARG A 123 -3.03 9.07 -7.32
C ARG A 123 -3.52 7.90 -8.18
N LEU A 124 -2.78 6.77 -8.18
CA LEU A 124 -3.12 5.58 -8.96
C LEU A 124 -4.33 4.83 -8.39
N ALA A 125 -4.42 4.75 -7.06
CA ALA A 125 -5.59 4.18 -6.40
C ALA A 125 -6.84 5.06 -6.64
N ALA A 126 -6.71 6.37 -6.55
CA ALA A 126 -7.82 7.29 -6.82
C ALA A 126 -8.31 7.17 -8.28
N GLU A 127 -7.40 7.07 -9.26
CA GLU A 127 -7.74 6.80 -10.67
C GLU A 127 -8.56 5.50 -10.79
N ALA A 128 -8.11 4.42 -10.15
CA ALA A 128 -8.80 3.14 -10.19
C ALA A 128 -10.18 3.16 -9.50
N MET A 129 -10.31 3.88 -8.38
CA MET A 129 -11.58 4.04 -7.66
C MET A 129 -12.60 4.89 -8.44
N ALA A 130 -12.15 5.89 -9.20
CA ALA A 130 -13.03 6.75 -9.99
C ALA A 130 -13.83 5.98 -11.05
N ASP A 131 -13.31 4.85 -11.52
CA ASP A 131 -13.98 3.96 -12.49
C ASP A 131 -15.04 3.03 -11.86
N ASN A 132 -15.07 2.91 -10.53
CA ASN A 132 -16.04 2.02 -9.88
C ASN A 132 -17.46 2.54 -10.04
N PRO A 133 -18.49 1.65 -10.16
CA PRO A 133 -19.87 2.06 -10.01
C PRO A 133 -20.08 2.62 -8.59
N PRO A 134 -20.87 3.70 -8.45
CA PRO A 134 -21.15 4.24 -7.13
C PRO A 134 -22.00 3.26 -6.31
N ASN A 135 -21.76 3.23 -4.99
CA ASN A 135 -22.61 2.52 -4.05
C ASN A 135 -23.94 3.29 -3.81
N ALA A 136 -24.81 2.79 -2.93
CA ALA A 136 -26.09 3.41 -2.61
C ALA A 136 -25.96 4.84 -2.03
N GLU A 137 -24.80 5.18 -1.49
CA GLU A 137 -24.48 6.51 -0.90
C GLU A 137 -23.76 7.42 -1.92
N GLY A 138 -23.51 6.94 -3.14
CA GLY A 138 -22.82 7.69 -4.19
C GLY A 138 -21.29 7.59 -4.12
N GLU A 139 -20.73 6.79 -3.21
CA GLU A 139 -19.28 6.62 -3.05
C GLU A 139 -18.74 5.57 -4.06
N ARG A 140 -17.51 5.76 -4.49
CA ARG A 140 -16.78 4.85 -5.40
C ARG A 140 -15.57 4.16 -4.76
N GLY A 141 -15.25 4.57 -3.57
CA GLY A 141 -14.13 4.11 -2.76
C GLY A 141 -13.73 5.15 -1.75
#